data_48c7739cf01de0eb78a36015d03f4ae4
#
_entry.id   48c7739cf01de0eb78a36015d03f4ae4
#
_cell.length_a   1.000
_cell.length_b   1.000
_cell.length_c   1.000
_cell.angle_alpha   90.00
_cell.angle_beta   90.00
_cell.angle_gamma   90.00
#
_symmetry.space_group_name_H-M   'P 1'
#
loop_
_entity.id
_entity.type
_entity.pdbx_description
1 polymer ?
#
loop_
_entity_poly.entity_id
_entity_poly.type
_entity_poly.pdbx_seq_one_letter_code
_entity_poly.pdbx_strand_id
1 'polypeptide(L)'
;KTIYLADSKNAPYGQKNKEEIVALSKKNVDFLLKQNCKLIVVACNTATTNAILELRAEYEIPFIGIEPAIKPAANNSKTQVIGILATKGTLNSELFNKTAEMFHETKIIEQVGYGLVQLIEDGNLNSPEMNQLLESYLRPMIDANIDYLVLGCSHYPYLIPQIKKILPKHIQIIDSGEAVARQTQKVLNEKRLSTGVGDEGG
;
A
#
# COMPACT_ATOMS: atom_id res chain seq x y z
N LYS A 1 -10.43 5.96 20.30
CA LYS A 1 -9.23 6.79 20.10
C LYS A 1 -8.30 6.14 19.07
N THR A 2 -7.78 6.92 18.12
CA THR A 2 -6.79 6.48 17.13
C THR A 2 -5.43 7.10 17.47
N ILE A 3 -4.37 6.30 17.41
CA ILE A 3 -2.99 6.76 17.52
C ILE A 3 -2.33 6.56 16.17
N TYR A 4 -1.75 7.63 15.63
CA TYR A 4 -0.96 7.59 14.39
C TYR A 4 0.52 7.71 14.72
N LEU A 5 1.30 6.73 14.24
CA LEU A 5 2.76 6.72 14.36
C LEU A 5 3.38 6.76 12.97
N ALA A 6 4.05 7.88 12.66
CA ALA A 6 4.87 8.02 11.47
C ALA A 6 6.33 7.75 11.81
N ASP A 7 6.94 6.73 11.21
CA ASP A 7 8.37 6.46 11.37
C ASP A 7 9.21 7.27 10.36
N SER A 8 9.05 8.59 10.40
CA SER A 8 9.67 9.54 9.45
C SER A 8 11.20 9.46 9.47
N LYS A 9 11.79 9.15 10.63
CA LYS A 9 13.25 9.02 10.77
C LYS A 9 13.83 7.90 9.91
N ASN A 10 13.09 6.82 9.73
CA ASN A 10 13.53 5.63 9.02
C ASN A 10 12.91 5.49 7.61
N ALA A 11 12.07 6.45 7.20
CA ALA A 11 11.54 6.51 5.84
C ALA A 11 12.66 6.86 4.83
N PRO A 12 12.54 6.42 3.56
CA PRO A 12 11.53 5.54 2.99
C PRO A 12 11.84 4.04 3.23
N TYR A 13 10.81 3.24 3.49
CA TYR A 13 10.95 1.79 3.69
C TYR A 13 11.20 1.00 2.39
N GLY A 14 10.79 1.56 1.25
CA GLY A 14 10.78 0.86 -0.04
C GLY A 14 12.14 0.43 -0.59
N GLN A 15 13.24 0.93 -0.02
CA GLN A 15 14.62 0.61 -0.42
C GLN A 15 15.36 -0.28 0.60
N LYS A 16 14.74 -0.55 1.76
CA LYS A 16 15.33 -1.35 2.83
C LYS A 16 15.21 -2.84 2.56
N ASN A 17 16.11 -3.64 3.17
CA ASN A 17 15.99 -5.09 3.13
C ASN A 17 14.88 -5.59 4.09
N LYS A 18 14.48 -6.85 3.93
CA LYS A 18 13.38 -7.45 4.70
C LYS A 18 13.66 -7.41 6.21
N GLU A 19 14.87 -7.76 6.62
CA GLU A 19 15.29 -7.86 8.02
C GLU A 19 15.17 -6.50 8.72
N GLU A 20 15.61 -5.43 8.04
CA GLU A 20 15.50 -4.06 8.55
C GLU A 20 14.03 -3.62 8.66
N ILE A 21 13.20 -3.91 7.64
CA ILE A 21 11.77 -3.59 7.65
C ILE A 21 11.07 -4.30 8.81
N VAL A 22 11.34 -5.59 9.02
CA VAL A 22 10.76 -6.38 10.12
C VAL A 22 11.17 -5.78 11.47
N ALA A 23 12.46 -5.50 11.68
CA ALA A 23 12.97 -4.93 12.93
C ALA A 23 12.34 -3.57 13.24
N LEU A 24 12.24 -2.67 12.26
CA LEU A 24 11.59 -1.37 12.41
C LEU A 24 10.09 -1.50 12.68
N SER A 25 9.42 -2.43 12.00
CA SER A 25 7.99 -2.69 12.21
C SER A 25 7.71 -3.20 13.61
N LYS A 26 8.51 -4.14 14.14
CA LYS A 26 8.41 -4.62 15.52
C LYS A 26 8.60 -3.50 16.53
N LYS A 27 9.63 -2.67 16.35
CA LYS A 27 9.87 -1.48 17.21
C LYS A 27 8.65 -0.55 17.25
N ASN A 28 8.01 -0.30 16.11
CA ASN A 28 6.81 0.52 16.02
C ASN A 28 5.61 -0.15 16.70
N VAL A 29 5.45 -1.46 16.55
CA VAL A 29 4.42 -2.26 17.24
C VAL A 29 4.61 -2.19 18.75
N ASP A 30 5.83 -2.41 19.27
CA ASP A 30 6.14 -2.34 20.70
C ASP A 30 5.81 -0.96 21.28
N PHE A 31 6.09 0.11 20.53
CA PHE A 31 5.71 1.45 20.96
C PHE A 31 4.19 1.60 21.06
N LEU A 32 3.43 1.15 20.06
CA LEU A 32 1.96 1.24 20.04
C LEU A 32 1.32 0.37 21.14
N LEU A 33 1.89 -0.81 21.42
CA LEU A 33 1.43 -1.65 22.53
C LEU A 33 1.58 -0.97 23.89
N LYS A 34 2.68 -0.24 24.13
CA LYS A 34 2.86 0.59 25.32
C LYS A 34 1.82 1.70 25.45
N GLN A 35 1.16 2.08 24.34
CA GLN A 35 0.04 3.01 24.32
C GLN A 35 -1.33 2.30 24.47
N ASN A 36 -1.34 1.02 24.85
CA ASN A 36 -2.53 0.19 24.99
C ASN A 36 -3.37 0.02 23.70
N CYS A 37 -2.74 0.08 22.54
CA CYS A 37 -3.42 -0.24 21.27
C CYS A 37 -3.91 -1.69 21.28
N LYS A 38 -5.15 -1.90 20.86
CA LYS A 38 -5.81 -3.23 20.82
C LYS A 38 -5.95 -3.80 19.41
N LEU A 39 -5.62 -3.01 18.41
CA LEU A 39 -5.54 -3.36 17.00
C LEU A 39 -4.51 -2.44 16.36
N ILE A 40 -3.70 -2.97 15.44
CA ILE A 40 -2.72 -2.19 14.69
C ILE A 40 -3.01 -2.30 13.20
N VAL A 41 -3.05 -1.15 12.52
CA VAL A 41 -3.06 -1.06 11.06
C VAL A 41 -1.65 -0.76 10.58
N VAL A 42 -1.07 -1.68 9.81
CA VAL A 42 0.22 -1.48 9.13
C VAL A 42 -0.06 -0.76 7.81
N ALA A 43 -0.09 0.57 7.86
CA ALA A 43 -0.52 1.43 6.76
C ALA A 43 0.61 1.72 5.74
N CYS A 44 1.42 0.73 5.43
CA CYS A 44 2.52 0.79 4.46
C CYS A 44 2.58 -0.51 3.68
N ASN A 45 2.46 -0.47 2.36
CA ASN A 45 2.54 -1.67 1.51
C ASN A 45 3.86 -2.41 1.72
N THR A 46 4.98 -1.71 1.70
CA THR A 46 6.31 -2.31 1.92
C THR A 46 6.42 -2.98 3.29
N ALA A 47 5.98 -2.32 4.36
CA ALA A 47 6.02 -2.91 5.71
C ALA A 47 5.08 -4.12 5.80
N THR A 48 3.86 -4.02 5.24
CA THR A 48 2.91 -5.13 5.24
C THR A 48 3.48 -6.34 4.51
N THR A 49 3.90 -6.18 3.26
CA THR A 49 4.30 -7.33 2.43
C THR A 49 5.59 -8.00 2.92
N ASN A 50 6.41 -7.31 3.73
CA ASN A 50 7.65 -7.85 4.27
C ASN A 50 7.57 -8.30 5.73
N ALA A 51 6.67 -7.72 6.56
CA ALA A 51 6.67 -7.97 8.00
C ALA A 51 5.37 -8.55 8.57
N ILE A 52 4.24 -8.50 7.84
CA ILE A 52 2.93 -8.81 8.43
C ILE A 52 2.82 -10.24 8.96
N LEU A 53 3.48 -11.21 8.33
CA LEU A 53 3.44 -12.61 8.75
C LEU A 53 4.19 -12.80 10.07
N GLU A 54 5.38 -12.21 10.18
CA GLU A 54 6.19 -12.22 11.41
C GLU A 54 5.48 -11.47 12.55
N LEU A 55 4.86 -10.33 12.27
CA LEU A 55 4.09 -9.58 13.28
C LEU A 55 2.90 -10.39 13.80
N ARG A 56 2.15 -11.06 12.92
CA ARG A 56 1.02 -11.91 13.32
C ARG A 56 1.43 -13.17 14.07
N ALA A 57 2.64 -13.68 13.83
CA ALA A 57 3.18 -14.83 14.54
C ALA A 57 3.68 -14.48 15.94
N GLU A 58 4.17 -13.25 16.16
CA GLU A 58 4.83 -12.86 17.40
C GLU A 58 3.90 -12.14 18.38
N TYR A 59 2.87 -11.45 17.89
CA TYR A 59 1.99 -10.63 18.72
C TYR A 59 0.53 -11.14 18.70
N GLU A 60 -0.12 -11.20 19.84
CA GLU A 60 -1.49 -11.73 19.98
C GLU A 60 -2.61 -10.75 19.56
N ILE A 61 -2.29 -9.51 19.22
CA ILE A 61 -3.28 -8.52 18.80
C ILE A 61 -3.61 -8.62 17.30
N PRO A 62 -4.80 -8.19 16.88
CA PRO A 62 -5.15 -8.19 15.46
C PRO A 62 -4.36 -7.16 14.67
N PHE A 63 -3.86 -7.57 13.50
CA PHE A 63 -3.18 -6.73 12.52
C PHE A 63 -3.97 -6.64 11.22
N ILE A 64 -4.18 -5.40 10.75
CA ILE A 64 -4.66 -5.11 9.41
C ILE A 64 -3.47 -4.61 8.58
N GLY A 65 -3.19 -5.25 7.47
CA GLY A 65 -2.16 -4.82 6.54
C GLY A 65 -2.75 -4.19 5.29
N ILE A 66 -2.00 -3.31 4.65
CA ILE A 66 -2.33 -2.78 3.32
C ILE A 66 -1.48 -3.49 2.26
N GLU A 67 -2.13 -4.16 1.33
CA GLU A 67 -1.49 -4.85 0.19
C GLU A 67 -1.94 -4.20 -1.12
N PRO A 68 -1.14 -4.29 -2.20
CA PRO A 68 -1.59 -3.85 -3.51
C PRO A 68 -2.89 -4.56 -3.92
N ALA A 69 -3.82 -3.81 -4.51
CA ALA A 69 -5.16 -4.28 -4.85
C ALA A 69 -5.18 -5.18 -6.10
N ILE A 70 -4.30 -6.20 -6.16
CA ILE A 70 -4.17 -7.13 -7.31
C ILE A 70 -5.48 -7.86 -7.55
N LYS A 71 -6.04 -8.50 -6.51
CA LYS A 71 -7.25 -9.31 -6.61
C LYS A 71 -8.43 -8.56 -7.22
N PRO A 72 -8.86 -7.39 -6.72
CA PRO A 72 -9.98 -6.67 -7.35
C PRO A 72 -9.65 -6.16 -8.74
N ALA A 73 -8.41 -5.76 -9.05
CA ALA A 73 -8.00 -5.36 -10.39
C ALA A 73 -8.07 -6.53 -11.38
N ALA A 74 -7.46 -7.67 -11.07
CA ALA A 74 -7.45 -8.85 -11.93
C ALA A 74 -8.87 -9.39 -12.18
N ASN A 75 -9.71 -9.49 -11.13
CA ASN A 75 -11.07 -10.01 -11.25
C ASN A 75 -12.00 -9.11 -12.08
N ASN A 76 -11.73 -7.81 -12.19
CA ASN A 76 -12.55 -6.86 -12.94
C ASN A 76 -11.92 -6.45 -14.28
N SER A 77 -10.69 -6.84 -14.56
CA SER A 77 -10.00 -6.52 -15.80
C SER A 77 -10.68 -7.21 -16.98
N LYS A 78 -10.96 -6.43 -18.03
CA LYS A 78 -11.52 -6.91 -19.30
C LYS A 78 -10.42 -7.24 -20.29
N THR A 79 -9.29 -6.56 -20.22
CA THR A 79 -8.14 -6.80 -21.10
C THR A 79 -7.26 -7.96 -20.62
N GLN A 80 -7.47 -8.43 -19.39
CA GLN A 80 -6.58 -9.37 -18.69
C GLN A 80 -5.14 -8.85 -18.58
N VAL A 81 -4.97 -7.51 -18.59
CA VAL A 81 -3.69 -6.83 -18.41
C VAL A 81 -3.87 -5.71 -17.39
N ILE A 82 -3.13 -5.77 -16.29
CA ILE A 82 -3.15 -4.73 -15.24
C ILE A 82 -1.75 -4.17 -15.02
N GLY A 83 -1.67 -2.89 -14.66
CA GLY A 83 -0.43 -2.24 -14.25
C GLY A 83 -0.34 -2.15 -12.72
N ILE A 84 0.85 -2.34 -12.18
CA ILE A 84 1.13 -2.14 -10.75
C ILE A 84 2.30 -1.20 -10.61
N LEU A 85 2.04 -0.01 -10.07
CA LEU A 85 3.07 0.96 -9.70
C LEU A 85 3.32 0.84 -8.20
N ALA A 86 4.51 0.40 -7.79
CA ALA A 86 4.82 0.16 -6.38
C ALA A 86 6.29 0.46 -6.05
N THR A 87 6.66 0.32 -4.78
CA THR A 87 8.07 0.42 -4.38
C THR A 87 8.82 -0.89 -4.67
N LYS A 88 10.14 -0.81 -4.81
CA LYS A 88 10.99 -2.00 -4.97
C LYS A 88 10.76 -3.03 -3.85
N GLY A 89 10.71 -2.56 -2.59
CA GLY A 89 10.50 -3.45 -1.44
C GLY A 89 9.14 -4.16 -1.43
N THR A 90 8.11 -3.57 -2.06
CA THR A 90 6.80 -4.22 -2.23
C THR A 90 6.87 -5.28 -3.32
N LEU A 91 7.35 -4.93 -4.53
CA LEU A 91 7.39 -5.85 -5.68
C LEU A 91 8.31 -7.04 -5.46
N ASN A 92 9.41 -6.87 -4.73
CA ASN A 92 10.35 -7.95 -4.43
C ASN A 92 9.94 -8.82 -3.23
N SER A 93 8.83 -8.52 -2.57
CA SER A 93 8.40 -9.28 -1.40
C SER A 93 7.78 -10.63 -1.77
N GLU A 94 8.04 -11.64 -0.95
CA GLU A 94 7.47 -12.98 -1.14
C GLU A 94 5.94 -12.98 -1.13
N LEU A 95 5.32 -12.18 -0.25
CA LEU A 95 3.86 -12.08 -0.15
C LEU A 95 3.25 -11.47 -1.42
N PHE A 96 3.88 -10.44 -1.99
CA PHE A 96 3.43 -9.86 -3.25
C PHE A 96 3.52 -10.90 -4.37
N ASN A 97 4.66 -11.58 -4.53
CA ASN A 97 4.86 -12.57 -5.58
C ASN A 97 3.87 -13.72 -5.48
N LYS A 98 3.66 -14.29 -4.28
CA LYS A 98 2.64 -15.32 -4.05
C LYS A 98 1.22 -14.85 -4.42
N THR A 99 0.90 -13.59 -4.12
CA THR A 99 -0.42 -13.03 -4.47
C THR A 99 -0.54 -12.85 -5.98
N ALA A 100 0.50 -12.36 -6.65
CA ALA A 100 0.51 -12.19 -8.12
C ALA A 100 0.38 -13.54 -8.86
N GLU A 101 1.08 -14.57 -8.39
CA GLU A 101 1.02 -15.94 -8.94
C GLU A 101 -0.40 -16.56 -8.91
N MET A 102 -1.26 -16.14 -7.96
CA MET A 102 -2.65 -16.60 -7.90
C MET A 102 -3.50 -16.11 -9.10
N PHE A 103 -3.03 -15.10 -9.83
CA PHE A 103 -3.72 -14.50 -10.97
C PHE A 103 -2.96 -14.71 -12.28
N HIS A 104 -2.45 -15.92 -12.50
CA HIS A 104 -1.61 -16.29 -13.64
C HIS A 104 -2.26 -16.08 -15.02
N GLU A 105 -3.59 -16.00 -15.09
CA GLU A 105 -4.33 -15.67 -16.33
C GLU A 105 -4.30 -14.16 -16.64
N THR A 106 -3.97 -13.32 -15.66
CA THR A 106 -3.87 -11.88 -15.82
C THR A 106 -2.41 -11.49 -16.00
N LYS A 107 -2.10 -10.81 -17.09
CA LYS A 107 -0.78 -10.23 -17.32
C LYS A 107 -0.58 -9.04 -16.39
N ILE A 108 0.40 -9.09 -15.51
CA ILE A 108 0.76 -8.02 -14.59
C ILE A 108 1.98 -7.28 -15.14
N ILE A 109 1.83 -5.97 -15.36
CA ILE A 109 2.94 -5.08 -15.73
C ILE A 109 3.40 -4.36 -14.46
N GLU A 110 4.55 -4.76 -13.95
CA GLU A 110 5.12 -4.19 -12.73
C GLU A 110 6.05 -3.02 -13.06
N GLN A 111 5.94 -1.95 -12.29
CA GLN A 111 6.81 -0.79 -12.38
C GLN A 111 7.25 -0.32 -11.00
N VAL A 112 8.55 -0.26 -10.79
CA VAL A 112 9.11 0.38 -9.59
C VAL A 112 9.05 1.89 -9.76
N GLY A 113 8.40 2.59 -8.83
CA GLY A 113 8.29 4.05 -8.83
C GLY A 113 9.49 4.72 -8.13
N TYR A 114 10.69 4.58 -8.67
CA TYR A 114 11.88 5.25 -8.14
C TYR A 114 11.68 6.78 -8.13
N GLY A 115 12.15 7.44 -7.07
CA GLY A 115 12.07 8.90 -6.90
C GLY A 115 10.70 9.44 -6.50
N LEU A 116 9.58 8.73 -6.78
CA LEU A 116 8.23 9.27 -6.54
C LEU A 116 7.97 9.57 -5.07
N VAL A 117 8.36 8.67 -4.15
CA VAL A 117 8.15 8.89 -2.70
C VAL A 117 8.92 10.13 -2.23
N GLN A 118 10.17 10.30 -2.67
CA GLN A 118 10.97 11.45 -2.28
C GLN A 118 10.34 12.76 -2.76
N LEU A 119 9.94 12.82 -4.03
CA LEU A 119 9.28 14.02 -4.57
C LEU A 119 7.95 14.33 -3.87
N ILE A 120 7.21 13.31 -3.41
CA ILE A 120 5.99 13.51 -2.62
C ILE A 120 6.33 14.10 -1.25
N GLU A 121 7.28 13.53 -0.54
CA GLU A 121 7.73 14.02 0.78
C GLU A 121 8.29 15.44 0.71
N ASP A 122 8.97 15.79 -0.38
CA ASP A 122 9.49 17.13 -0.64
C ASP A 122 8.39 18.12 -1.11
N GLY A 123 7.14 17.70 -1.24
CA GLY A 123 6.02 18.54 -1.69
C GLY A 123 6.01 18.84 -3.19
N ASN A 124 6.84 18.16 -3.99
CA ASN A 124 7.06 18.40 -5.42
C ASN A 124 6.05 17.65 -6.33
N LEU A 125 4.78 17.58 -5.90
CA LEU A 125 3.73 16.82 -6.60
C LEU A 125 3.46 17.24 -8.05
N ASN A 126 3.70 18.51 -8.37
CA ASN A 126 3.41 19.10 -9.69
C ASN A 126 4.69 19.51 -10.44
N SER A 127 5.86 19.07 -10.00
CA SER A 127 7.13 19.43 -10.64
C SER A 127 7.24 18.81 -12.04
N PRO A 128 8.03 19.43 -12.94
CA PRO A 128 8.33 18.82 -14.25
C PRO A 128 8.97 17.44 -14.10
N GLU A 129 9.82 17.23 -13.09
CA GLU A 129 10.46 15.97 -12.79
C GLU A 129 9.43 14.89 -12.43
N MET A 130 8.46 15.20 -11.54
CA MET A 130 7.36 14.29 -11.20
C MET A 130 6.58 13.86 -12.45
N ASN A 131 6.23 14.82 -13.31
CA ASN A 131 5.48 14.54 -14.53
C ASN A 131 6.29 13.66 -15.50
N GLN A 132 7.60 13.93 -15.66
CA GLN A 132 8.48 13.13 -16.51
C GLN A 132 8.61 11.69 -16.00
N LEU A 133 8.79 11.49 -14.67
CA LEU A 133 8.84 10.16 -14.07
C LEU A 133 7.53 9.42 -14.27
N LEU A 134 6.39 10.03 -13.97
CA LEU A 134 5.09 9.41 -14.15
C LEU A 134 4.84 9.03 -15.61
N GLU A 135 5.16 9.89 -16.57
CA GLU A 135 5.03 9.55 -17.99
C GLU A 135 5.92 8.36 -18.36
N SER A 136 7.17 8.34 -17.93
CA SER A 136 8.11 7.25 -18.23
C SER A 136 7.63 5.91 -17.65
N TYR A 137 7.01 5.91 -16.47
CA TYR A 137 6.52 4.71 -15.80
C TYR A 137 5.17 4.23 -16.33
N LEU A 138 4.29 5.15 -16.72
CA LEU A 138 2.94 4.79 -17.15
C LEU A 138 2.87 4.45 -18.65
N ARG A 139 3.76 5.02 -19.48
CA ARG A 139 3.74 4.78 -20.93
C ARG A 139 3.82 3.28 -21.31
N PRO A 140 4.77 2.50 -20.77
CA PRO A 140 4.84 1.06 -21.08
C PRO A 140 3.57 0.30 -20.67
N MET A 141 2.91 0.73 -19.59
CA MET A 141 1.65 0.13 -19.14
C MET A 141 0.50 0.46 -20.09
N ILE A 142 0.41 1.72 -20.56
CA ILE A 142 -0.60 2.16 -21.53
C ILE A 142 -0.41 1.39 -22.83
N ASP A 143 0.82 1.27 -23.33
CA ASP A 143 1.17 0.58 -24.57
C ASP A 143 0.88 -0.94 -24.46
N ALA A 144 0.94 -1.50 -23.24
CA ALA A 144 0.55 -2.87 -22.96
C ALA A 144 -0.98 -3.07 -22.84
N ASN A 145 -1.78 -2.02 -23.02
CA ASN A 145 -3.24 -2.03 -23.01
C ASN A 145 -3.82 -2.43 -21.64
N ILE A 146 -3.26 -1.92 -20.54
CA ILE A 146 -3.87 -2.10 -19.20
C ILE A 146 -5.26 -1.45 -19.16
N ASP A 147 -6.15 -1.98 -18.34
CA ASP A 147 -7.43 -1.34 -17.99
C ASP A 147 -7.55 -1.01 -16.49
N TYR A 148 -6.61 -1.50 -15.67
CA TYR A 148 -6.44 -1.14 -14.28
C TYR A 148 -5.00 -0.73 -13.98
N LEU A 149 -4.84 0.37 -13.22
CA LEU A 149 -3.59 0.77 -12.58
C LEU A 149 -3.74 0.61 -11.05
N VAL A 150 -2.98 -0.32 -10.48
CA VAL A 150 -2.92 -0.54 -9.03
C VAL A 150 -1.82 0.33 -8.42
N LEU A 151 -2.17 1.12 -7.40
CA LEU A 151 -1.23 1.89 -6.62
C LEU A 151 -0.77 1.08 -5.40
N GLY A 152 0.44 0.53 -5.48
CA GLY A 152 1.04 -0.34 -4.45
C GLY A 152 1.96 0.39 -3.47
N CYS A 153 1.70 1.66 -3.19
CA CYS A 153 2.39 2.47 -2.19
C CYS A 153 1.40 3.46 -1.56
N SER A 154 1.45 3.60 -0.23
CA SER A 154 0.58 4.51 0.52
C SER A 154 0.76 6.00 0.18
N HIS A 155 1.88 6.38 -0.44
CA HIS A 155 2.11 7.74 -0.94
C HIS A 155 1.47 8.01 -2.30
N TYR A 156 1.31 6.99 -3.15
CA TYR A 156 0.91 7.21 -4.54
C TYR A 156 -0.51 7.73 -4.76
N PRO A 157 -1.50 7.56 -3.85
CA PRO A 157 -2.79 8.24 -3.96
C PRO A 157 -2.69 9.76 -4.08
N TYR A 158 -1.65 10.39 -3.53
CA TYR A 158 -1.40 11.83 -3.72
C TYR A 158 -1.11 12.22 -5.18
N LEU A 159 -0.67 11.26 -6.00
CA LEU A 159 -0.37 11.46 -7.42
C LEU A 159 -1.57 11.20 -8.35
N ILE A 160 -2.71 10.77 -7.85
CA ILE A 160 -3.90 10.47 -8.67
C ILE A 160 -4.28 11.62 -9.60
N PRO A 161 -4.26 12.91 -9.17
CA PRO A 161 -4.58 14.02 -10.07
C PRO A 161 -3.62 14.12 -11.27
N GLN A 162 -2.32 13.86 -11.08
CA GLN A 162 -1.29 13.89 -12.14
C GLN A 162 -1.40 12.64 -13.02
N ILE A 163 -1.55 11.47 -12.42
CA ILE A 163 -1.73 10.20 -13.13
C ILE A 163 -2.95 10.28 -14.07
N LYS A 164 -4.06 10.85 -13.62
CA LYS A 164 -5.27 11.05 -14.45
C LYS A 164 -5.07 11.96 -15.66
N LYS A 165 -4.07 12.85 -15.66
CA LYS A 165 -3.72 13.66 -16.84
C LYS A 165 -3.00 12.86 -17.92
N ILE A 166 -2.32 11.79 -17.52
CA ILE A 166 -1.50 10.93 -18.41
C ILE A 166 -2.31 9.74 -18.91
N LEU A 167 -3.09 9.12 -18.02
CA LEU A 167 -3.84 7.91 -18.34
C LEU A 167 -5.06 8.18 -19.24
N PRO A 168 -5.31 7.34 -20.25
CA PRO A 168 -6.60 7.27 -20.94
C PRO A 168 -7.76 7.08 -19.96
N LYS A 169 -8.90 7.72 -20.24
CA LYS A 169 -10.08 7.75 -19.33
C LYS A 169 -10.66 6.36 -19.00
N HIS A 170 -10.42 5.36 -19.82
CA HIS A 170 -10.93 4.00 -19.59
C HIS A 170 -10.11 3.21 -18.58
N ILE A 171 -8.87 3.63 -18.26
CA ILE A 171 -8.03 2.97 -17.27
C ILE A 171 -8.49 3.37 -15.86
N GLN A 172 -8.86 2.37 -15.07
CA GLN A 172 -9.28 2.55 -13.69
C GLN A 172 -8.07 2.60 -12.77
N ILE A 173 -8.05 3.57 -11.85
CA ILE A 173 -7.03 3.63 -10.80
C ILE A 173 -7.62 3.02 -9.53
N ILE A 174 -6.90 2.10 -8.91
CA ILE A 174 -7.32 1.45 -7.68
C ILE A 174 -6.19 1.49 -6.64
N ASP A 175 -6.54 1.81 -5.41
CA ASP A 175 -5.71 1.66 -4.22
C ASP A 175 -6.45 0.84 -3.15
N SER A 176 -5.77 0.51 -2.05
CA SER A 176 -6.32 -0.36 -1.01
C SER A 176 -6.84 0.39 0.21
N GLY A 177 -6.81 1.72 0.24
CA GLY A 177 -7.11 2.51 1.44
C GLY A 177 -8.50 2.26 1.99
N GLU A 178 -9.52 2.32 1.13
CA GLU A 178 -10.91 2.08 1.54
C GLU A 178 -11.15 0.63 1.99
N ALA A 179 -10.53 -0.34 1.32
CA ALA A 179 -10.62 -1.75 1.70
C ALA A 179 -10.03 -2.00 3.09
N VAL A 180 -8.90 -1.36 3.40
CA VAL A 180 -8.26 -1.40 4.73
C VAL A 180 -9.17 -0.78 5.79
N ALA A 181 -9.79 0.36 5.51
CA ALA A 181 -10.73 1.00 6.43
C ALA A 181 -11.93 0.10 6.74
N ARG A 182 -12.57 -0.48 5.73
CA ARG A 182 -13.69 -1.43 5.89
C ARG A 182 -13.27 -2.67 6.68
N GLN A 183 -12.11 -3.24 6.38
CA GLN A 183 -11.61 -4.41 7.10
C GLN A 183 -11.29 -4.07 8.56
N THR A 184 -10.74 -2.90 8.83
CA THR A 184 -10.49 -2.42 10.20
C THR A 184 -11.79 -2.32 10.99
N GLN A 185 -12.81 -1.69 10.43
CA GLN A 185 -14.14 -1.58 11.06
C GLN A 185 -14.74 -2.96 11.33
N LYS A 186 -14.66 -3.88 10.36
CA LYS A 186 -15.15 -5.25 10.51
C LYS A 186 -14.48 -5.96 11.68
N VAL A 187 -13.15 -5.95 11.75
CA VAL A 187 -12.39 -6.62 12.82
C VAL A 187 -12.66 -5.99 14.19
N LEU A 188 -12.78 -4.65 14.27
CA LEU A 188 -13.13 -3.96 15.51
C LEU A 188 -14.49 -4.44 16.03
N ASN A 189 -15.49 -4.60 15.16
CA ASN A 189 -16.81 -5.07 15.52
C ASN A 189 -16.79 -6.56 15.93
N GLU A 190 -16.17 -7.44 15.16
CA GLU A 190 -16.04 -8.87 15.45
C GLU A 190 -15.34 -9.16 16.77
N LYS A 191 -14.30 -8.38 17.08
CA LYS A 191 -13.53 -8.47 18.32
C LYS A 191 -14.14 -7.70 19.49
N ARG A 192 -15.27 -6.99 19.28
CA ARG A 192 -15.93 -6.11 20.28
C ARG A 192 -14.98 -5.05 20.84
N LEU A 193 -14.13 -4.50 19.98
CA LEU A 193 -13.15 -3.45 20.31
C LEU A 193 -13.64 -2.05 19.95
N SER A 194 -14.76 -1.92 19.22
CA SER A 194 -15.38 -0.63 18.91
C SER A 194 -15.99 -0.02 20.19
N THR A 195 -15.69 1.26 20.43
CA THR A 195 -16.42 2.05 21.45
C THR A 195 -17.84 2.32 20.95
N GLY A 196 -18.84 2.24 21.84
CA GLY A 196 -20.22 2.59 21.51
C GLY A 196 -20.36 4.04 21.06
N VAL A 197 -21.42 4.33 20.31
CA VAL A 197 -21.82 5.70 19.96
C VAL A 197 -22.12 6.44 21.29
N GLY A 198 -21.23 7.33 21.73
CA GLY A 198 -21.36 8.04 23.01
C GLY A 198 -20.13 7.98 23.91
N ASP A 199 -19.18 7.06 23.70
CA ASP A 199 -17.89 7.12 24.36
C ASP A 199 -17.02 8.17 23.65
N GLU A 200 -16.98 9.37 24.21
CA GLU A 200 -15.97 10.35 23.82
C GLU A 200 -14.59 9.75 24.12
N GLY A 201 -13.84 9.45 23.04
CA GLY A 201 -12.48 8.96 23.18
C GLY A 201 -11.61 10.01 23.89
N GLY A 202 -11.31 9.78 25.14
CA GLY A 202 -10.38 10.58 25.94
C GLY A 202 -8.95 10.52 25.40
#